data_1b98a656674a20487c33a777c8c2b052
#
_entry.id   1b98a656674a20487c33a777c8c2b052
#
_cell.length_a   1.000
_cell.length_b   1.000
_cell.length_c   1.000
_cell.angle_alpha   90.00
_cell.angle_beta   90.00
_cell.angle_gamma   90.00
#
_symmetry.space_group_name_H-M   'P 1'
#
loop_
_entity.id
_entity.type
_entity.pdbx_description
1 polymer ?
#
loop_
_entity_poly.entity_id
_entity_poly.type
_entity_poly.pdbx_seq_one_letter_code
_entity_poly.pdbx_strand_id
1 'polypeptide(L)'
;MTILDLSPGDQTVTVSGDTTLPEVFAALPAGLYPPFPRVNLPGTVGDLILRGGFGQTFPFASDILGVTFRAPSGRVIRAGGRTVKNVQGYDLTRPFVGSFGLLGEALEVTLRLRPGLSAGHVVHPDPLVPTAARFTWAAPDGTHVVHFGHEREVRTALDLPGAVPVTTPPDYAPLFPQGMGVGEGGPLRDLRFGWQDGAAHPTPPTLFRTLAASL
;
A
#
# COMPACT_ATOMS: atom_id res chain seq x y z
N MET A 1 14.88 -11.52 -2.14
CA MET A 1 13.72 -11.99 -1.35
C MET A 1 14.00 -11.72 0.12
N THR A 2 13.29 -10.82 0.69
CA THR A 2 13.65 -10.31 2.01
C THR A 2 12.45 -10.22 2.93
N ILE A 3 11.73 -11.36 3.06
CA ILE A 3 10.82 -11.55 4.19
C ILE A 3 11.72 -11.79 5.40
N LEU A 4 11.69 -10.87 6.34
CA LEU A 4 12.53 -10.90 7.55
C LEU A 4 11.86 -11.68 8.68
N ASP A 5 10.53 -11.62 8.75
CA ASP A 5 9.72 -12.31 9.74
C ASP A 5 8.29 -12.48 9.23
N LEU A 6 7.67 -13.63 9.48
CA LEU A 6 6.29 -13.90 9.15
C LEU A 6 5.61 -14.63 10.32
N SER A 7 4.65 -13.98 10.95
CA SER A 7 3.85 -14.52 12.04
C SER A 7 2.37 -14.58 11.65
N PRO A 8 1.91 -15.71 11.07
CA PRO A 8 0.52 -15.87 10.67
C PRO A 8 -0.46 -15.77 11.86
N GLY A 9 -0.04 -16.27 13.04
CA GLY A 9 -0.85 -16.21 14.26
C GLY A 9 -1.09 -14.79 14.76
N ASP A 10 -0.09 -13.90 14.61
CA ASP A 10 -0.19 -12.49 14.97
C ASP A 10 -0.70 -11.63 13.80
N GLN A 11 -0.90 -12.25 12.63
CA GLN A 11 -1.31 -11.57 11.40
C GLN A 11 -0.34 -10.45 11.01
N THR A 12 0.95 -10.73 11.03
CA THR A 12 2.00 -9.77 10.70
C THR A 12 3.05 -10.35 9.77
N VAL A 13 3.64 -9.49 8.94
CA VAL A 13 4.83 -9.77 8.17
C VAL A 13 5.79 -8.59 8.26
N THR A 14 7.06 -8.86 8.50
CA THR A 14 8.13 -7.86 8.40
C THR A 14 8.96 -8.16 7.17
N VAL A 15 9.11 -7.15 6.33
CA VAL A 15 9.85 -7.25 5.07
C VAL A 15 10.94 -6.20 5.01
N SER A 16 11.97 -6.42 4.21
CA SER A 16 12.91 -5.37 3.84
C SER A 16 12.22 -4.29 3.01
N GLY A 17 12.67 -3.04 3.13
CA GLY A 17 12.12 -1.92 2.37
C GLY A 17 12.21 -2.08 0.85
N ASP A 18 13.19 -2.87 0.36
CA ASP A 18 13.44 -3.18 -1.04
C ASP A 18 12.61 -4.36 -1.60
N THR A 19 11.77 -5.00 -0.78
CA THR A 19 10.89 -6.10 -1.21
C THR A 19 9.81 -5.58 -2.16
N THR A 20 9.61 -6.25 -3.29
CA THR A 20 8.55 -5.92 -4.23
C THR A 20 7.18 -6.42 -3.76
N LEU A 21 6.09 -5.80 -4.25
CA LEU A 21 4.73 -6.22 -3.91
C LEU A 21 4.45 -7.68 -4.30
N PRO A 22 4.80 -8.14 -5.52
CA PRO A 22 4.64 -9.54 -5.91
C PRO A 22 5.36 -10.54 -4.99
N GLU A 23 6.58 -10.20 -4.52
CA GLU A 23 7.32 -11.05 -3.58
C GLU A 23 6.60 -11.21 -2.24
N VAL A 24 5.97 -10.14 -1.73
CA VAL A 24 5.15 -10.25 -0.50
C VAL A 24 4.01 -11.25 -0.73
N PHE A 25 3.25 -11.11 -1.82
CA PHE A 25 2.14 -12.03 -2.11
C PHE A 25 2.60 -13.47 -2.31
N ALA A 26 3.78 -13.69 -2.89
CA ALA A 26 4.34 -15.03 -3.08
C ALA A 26 4.72 -15.72 -1.77
N ALA A 27 5.06 -14.94 -0.74
CA ALA A 27 5.48 -15.45 0.56
C ALA A 27 4.32 -15.65 1.56
N LEU A 28 3.17 -15.01 1.33
CA LEU A 28 2.06 -15.09 2.27
C LEU A 28 1.29 -16.40 2.13
N PRO A 29 0.89 -17.02 3.25
CA PRO A 29 -0.01 -18.17 3.22
C PRO A 29 -1.40 -17.75 2.71
N ALA A 30 -2.11 -18.70 2.12
CA ALA A 30 -3.48 -18.50 1.67
C ALA A 30 -4.35 -17.99 2.83
N GLY A 31 -5.25 -17.05 2.51
CA GLY A 31 -6.16 -16.47 3.49
C GLY A 31 -5.59 -15.31 4.33
N LEU A 32 -4.35 -14.88 4.08
CA LEU A 32 -3.79 -13.66 4.67
C LEU A 32 -3.46 -12.63 3.57
N TYR A 33 -3.92 -11.41 3.77
CA TYR A 33 -3.83 -10.34 2.78
C TYR A 33 -3.10 -9.11 3.34
N PRO A 34 -2.13 -8.56 2.60
CA PRO A 34 -1.43 -7.33 2.96
C PRO A 34 -2.32 -6.10 2.73
N PRO A 35 -1.94 -4.90 3.24
CA PRO A 35 -2.73 -3.69 3.10
C PRO A 35 -2.61 -3.02 1.71
N PHE A 36 -2.45 -3.79 0.66
CA PHE A 36 -2.40 -3.32 -0.73
C PHE A 36 -2.95 -4.40 -1.68
N PRO A 37 -3.47 -4.00 -2.85
CA PRO A 37 -4.01 -4.95 -3.82
C PRO A 37 -2.90 -5.78 -4.48
N ARG A 38 -3.26 -6.94 -5.04
CA ARG A 38 -2.34 -7.79 -5.80
C ARG A 38 -2.13 -7.20 -7.20
N VAL A 39 -1.17 -6.31 -7.30
CA VAL A 39 -0.76 -5.62 -8.54
C VAL A 39 0.77 -5.57 -8.60
N ASN A 40 1.33 -5.44 -9.80
CA ASN A 40 2.72 -5.07 -9.98
C ASN A 40 2.81 -3.55 -10.20
N LEU A 41 3.52 -2.87 -9.33
CA LEU A 41 3.83 -1.44 -9.42
C LEU A 41 5.35 -1.27 -9.48
N PRO A 42 5.88 -0.21 -10.12
CA PRO A 42 7.29 0.09 -10.02
C PRO A 42 7.64 0.46 -8.58
N GLY A 43 8.81 -0.01 -8.14
CA GLY A 43 9.29 0.22 -6.78
C GLY A 43 8.96 -0.93 -5.83
N THR A 44 9.04 -0.63 -4.56
CA THR A 44 9.11 -1.59 -3.46
C THR A 44 8.04 -1.31 -2.41
N VAL A 45 7.97 -2.15 -1.38
CA VAL A 45 7.11 -1.89 -0.20
C VAL A 45 7.51 -0.58 0.49
N GLY A 46 8.82 -0.29 0.56
CA GLY A 46 9.29 0.99 1.08
C GLY A 46 8.74 2.18 0.29
N ASP A 47 8.82 2.13 -1.04
CA ASP A 47 8.27 3.18 -1.91
C ASP A 47 6.76 3.31 -1.78
N LEU A 48 6.04 2.18 -1.65
CA LEU A 48 4.59 2.17 -1.44
C LEU A 48 4.21 2.89 -0.14
N ILE A 49 4.95 2.66 0.94
CA ILE A 49 4.72 3.30 2.23
C ILE A 49 4.99 4.80 2.14
N LEU A 50 6.09 5.20 1.51
CA LEU A 50 6.43 6.61 1.31
C LEU A 50 5.33 7.36 0.54
N ARG A 51 4.62 6.68 -0.37
CA ARG A 51 3.46 7.24 -1.11
C ARG A 51 2.15 7.18 -0.33
N GLY A 52 2.11 6.49 0.81
CA GLY A 52 0.91 6.30 1.61
C GLY A 52 -0.04 5.22 1.10
N GLY A 53 0.48 4.20 0.38
CA GLY A 53 -0.30 3.08 -0.18
C GLY A 53 -0.83 3.35 -1.58
N PHE A 54 -1.57 2.38 -2.14
CA PHE A 54 -2.20 2.44 -3.46
C PHE A 54 -3.55 1.74 -3.46
N GLY A 55 -4.53 2.30 -4.15
CA GLY A 55 -5.88 1.73 -4.32
C GLY A 55 -6.69 1.65 -3.01
N GLN A 56 -6.34 2.45 -2.00
CA GLN A 56 -6.89 2.34 -0.65
C GLN A 56 -8.27 2.93 -0.50
N THR A 57 -9.20 2.19 0.08
CA THR A 57 -10.47 2.70 0.62
C THR A 57 -10.43 2.90 2.14
N PHE A 58 -9.38 2.41 2.82
CA PHE A 58 -9.16 2.53 4.26
C PHE A 58 -7.86 3.25 4.59
N PRO A 59 -7.69 3.77 5.82
CA PRO A 59 -6.45 4.39 6.26
C PRO A 59 -5.29 3.38 6.25
N PHE A 60 -4.45 3.45 5.23
CA PHE A 60 -3.29 2.57 5.05
C PHE A 60 -2.32 2.62 6.23
N ALA A 61 -2.09 3.81 6.77
CA ALA A 61 -1.19 4.01 7.90
C ALA A 61 -1.55 3.18 9.15
N SER A 62 -2.81 2.77 9.31
CA SER A 62 -3.23 1.91 10.44
C SER A 62 -2.77 0.46 10.31
N ASP A 63 -2.42 0.03 9.11
CA ASP A 63 -1.94 -1.33 8.83
C ASP A 63 -0.41 -1.40 8.71
N ILE A 64 0.29 -0.27 8.89
CA ILE A 64 1.74 -0.22 9.07
C ILE A 64 2.03 -0.20 10.57
N LEU A 65 2.49 -1.33 11.10
CA LEU A 65 2.70 -1.52 12.54
C LEU A 65 4.04 -0.96 13.01
N GLY A 66 5.04 -1.02 12.14
CA GLY A 66 6.37 -0.52 12.45
C GLY A 66 7.19 -0.26 11.18
N VAL A 67 8.14 0.64 11.32
CA VAL A 67 9.12 0.95 10.28
C VAL A 67 10.49 1.19 10.90
N THR A 68 11.52 0.58 10.34
CA THR A 68 12.92 0.98 10.53
C THR A 68 13.32 1.79 9.30
N PHE A 69 13.76 3.01 9.49
CA PHE A 69 14.11 3.89 8.36
C PHE A 69 15.42 4.63 8.61
N ARG A 70 16.08 5.02 7.53
CA ARG A 70 17.26 5.88 7.54
C ARG A 70 16.84 7.31 7.29
N ALA A 71 16.98 8.16 8.29
CA ALA A 71 16.69 9.59 8.18
C ALA A 71 17.69 10.30 7.24
N PRO A 72 17.38 11.50 6.74
CA PRO A 72 18.30 12.30 5.91
C PRO A 72 19.65 12.59 6.59
N SER A 73 19.69 12.63 7.92
CA SER A 73 20.91 12.75 8.71
C SER A 73 21.81 11.51 8.70
N GLY A 74 21.35 10.40 8.12
CA GLY A 74 22.00 9.09 8.14
C GLY A 74 21.66 8.23 9.38
N ARG A 75 20.96 8.78 10.36
CA ARG A 75 20.55 8.03 11.55
C ARG A 75 19.52 6.96 11.18
N VAL A 76 19.68 5.77 11.77
CA VAL A 76 18.69 4.69 11.69
C VAL A 76 17.72 4.81 12.86
N ILE A 77 16.44 4.93 12.54
CA ILE A 77 15.36 5.15 13.49
C ILE A 77 14.39 3.98 13.40
N ARG A 78 13.99 3.46 14.55
CA ARG A 78 12.94 2.44 14.67
C ARG A 78 11.70 3.08 15.26
N ALA A 79 10.58 2.96 14.56
CA ALA A 79 9.27 3.48 14.97
C ALA A 79 8.22 2.36 14.93
N GLY A 80 7.27 2.41 15.85
CA GLY A 80 6.23 1.39 15.97
C GLY A 80 6.74 0.08 16.54
N GLY A 81 6.10 -1.03 16.20
CA GLY A 81 6.42 -2.36 16.72
C GLY A 81 6.02 -3.48 15.76
N ARG A 82 6.14 -4.73 16.24
CA ARG A 82 5.76 -5.93 15.47
C ARG A 82 4.38 -6.47 15.86
N THR A 83 3.69 -5.82 16.79
CA THR A 83 2.39 -6.28 17.32
C THR A 83 1.32 -5.22 17.11
N VAL A 84 0.08 -5.67 16.95
CA VAL A 84 -1.10 -4.80 16.75
C VAL A 84 -1.36 -3.88 17.95
N LYS A 85 -0.96 -4.31 19.17
CA LYS A 85 -1.04 -3.47 20.39
C LYS A 85 0.33 -2.86 20.66
N ASN A 86 0.59 -1.69 20.10
CA ASN A 86 1.77 -0.92 20.44
C ASN A 86 1.37 0.35 21.19
N VAL A 87 1.76 0.43 22.47
CA VAL A 87 1.56 1.58 23.36
C VAL A 87 2.84 2.41 23.52
N GLN A 88 3.75 2.34 22.57
CA GLN A 88 4.97 3.12 22.61
C GLN A 88 4.71 4.58 22.22
N GLY A 89 5.30 5.50 22.99
CA GLY A 89 5.23 6.94 22.91
C GLY A 89 5.06 7.63 21.54
N TYR A 90 6.01 8.41 21.07
CA TYR A 90 5.89 9.13 19.79
C TYR A 90 5.90 8.16 18.60
N ASP A 91 4.74 8.00 17.98
CA ASP A 91 4.56 7.13 16.81
C ASP A 91 5.03 7.83 15.53
N LEU A 92 6.30 7.68 15.19
CA LEU A 92 6.87 8.18 13.92
C LEU A 92 6.43 7.34 12.71
N THR A 93 5.81 6.18 12.90
CA THR A 93 5.30 5.35 11.80
C THR A 93 4.25 6.12 11.00
N ARG A 94 3.33 6.79 11.68
CA ARG A 94 2.25 7.55 11.05
C ARG A 94 2.74 8.69 10.14
N PRO A 95 3.60 9.60 10.60
CA PRO A 95 4.13 10.66 9.72
C PRO A 95 5.09 10.12 8.66
N PHE A 96 5.70 8.94 8.84
CA PHE A 96 6.54 8.32 7.83
C PHE A 96 5.72 7.84 6.61
N VAL A 97 4.52 7.30 6.85
CA VAL A 97 3.60 6.89 5.79
C VAL A 97 3.08 8.11 5.03
N GLY A 98 3.32 8.15 3.74
CA GLY A 98 2.94 9.29 2.89
C GLY A 98 3.86 10.50 3.02
N SER A 99 5.09 10.32 3.51
CA SER A 99 6.10 11.39 3.59
C SER A 99 6.80 11.67 2.26
N PHE A 100 6.58 10.87 1.22
CA PHE A 100 7.24 10.97 -0.08
C PHE A 100 8.78 11.05 0.01
N GLY A 101 9.38 10.32 0.96
CA GLY A 101 10.82 10.28 1.17
C GLY A 101 11.40 11.44 1.97
N LEU A 102 10.59 12.42 2.38
CA LEU A 102 11.06 13.58 3.14
C LEU A 102 11.69 13.19 4.50
N LEU A 103 11.16 12.14 5.14
CA LEU A 103 11.67 11.64 6.41
C LEU A 103 12.76 10.56 6.26
N GLY A 104 13.08 10.17 5.02
CA GLY A 104 14.14 9.21 4.72
C GLY A 104 13.67 7.99 3.98
N GLU A 105 14.48 6.92 4.02
CA GLU A 105 14.34 5.66 3.29
C GLU A 105 13.88 4.55 4.24
N ALA A 106 12.88 3.75 3.83
CA ALA A 106 12.45 2.57 4.59
C ALA A 106 13.45 1.42 4.43
N LEU A 107 13.97 0.91 5.53
CA LEU A 107 14.87 -0.25 5.58
C LEU A 107 14.11 -1.53 5.89
N GLU A 108 13.20 -1.48 6.86
CA GLU A 108 12.33 -2.60 7.25
C GLU A 108 10.92 -2.08 7.49
N VAL A 109 9.94 -2.89 7.15
CA VAL A 109 8.53 -2.57 7.29
C VAL A 109 7.77 -3.73 7.89
N THR A 110 7.02 -3.49 8.96
CA THR A 110 6.08 -4.45 9.52
C THR A 110 4.66 -4.10 9.09
N LEU A 111 4.07 -4.99 8.30
CA LEU A 111 2.71 -4.89 7.78
C LEU A 111 1.76 -5.72 8.64
N ARG A 112 0.59 -5.16 8.91
CA ARG A 112 -0.54 -5.95 9.41
C ARG A 112 -1.15 -6.72 8.26
N LEU A 113 -1.35 -8.01 8.47
CA LEU A 113 -2.11 -8.87 7.57
C LEU A 113 -3.57 -8.93 8.04
N ARG A 114 -4.48 -9.12 7.11
CA ARG A 114 -5.88 -9.30 7.42
C ARG A 114 -6.35 -10.66 6.93
N PRO A 115 -7.09 -11.42 7.75
CA PRO A 115 -7.62 -12.71 7.32
C PRO A 115 -8.78 -12.53 6.35
N GLY A 116 -8.93 -13.49 5.45
CA GLY A 116 -10.07 -13.60 4.54
C GLY A 116 -10.20 -15.02 4.01
N LEU A 117 -11.39 -15.59 4.10
CA LEU A 117 -11.70 -16.92 3.58
C LEU A 117 -11.84 -16.93 2.05
N SER A 118 -12.14 -15.77 1.49
CA SER A 118 -12.34 -15.56 0.06
C SER A 118 -11.76 -14.24 -0.37
N ALA A 119 -11.40 -14.13 -1.64
CA ALA A 119 -10.98 -12.87 -2.26
C ALA A 119 -11.42 -12.84 -3.72
N GLY A 120 -11.61 -11.64 -4.24
CA GLY A 120 -11.91 -11.46 -5.65
C GLY A 120 -11.48 -10.09 -6.15
N HIS A 121 -11.33 -10.01 -7.46
CA HIS A 121 -10.94 -8.81 -8.19
C HIS A 121 -11.80 -8.72 -9.44
N VAL A 122 -12.47 -7.61 -9.64
CA VAL A 122 -13.24 -7.30 -10.84
C VAL A 122 -12.83 -5.95 -11.42
N VAL A 123 -13.03 -5.75 -12.71
CA VAL A 123 -12.94 -4.47 -13.39
C VAL A 123 -14.30 -4.08 -13.95
N HIS A 124 -14.72 -2.85 -13.71
CA HIS A 124 -15.95 -2.27 -14.22
C HIS A 124 -15.62 -1.20 -15.26
N PRO A 125 -16.28 -1.18 -16.46
CA PRO A 125 -15.95 -0.24 -17.53
C PRO A 125 -16.20 1.22 -17.15
N ASP A 126 -17.18 1.49 -16.30
CA ASP A 126 -17.52 2.85 -15.89
C ASP A 126 -16.84 3.26 -14.58
N PRO A 127 -16.64 4.56 -14.36
CA PRO A 127 -16.17 5.08 -13.08
C PRO A 127 -17.12 4.71 -11.94
N LEU A 128 -16.64 3.98 -10.96
CA LEU A 128 -17.37 3.57 -9.77
C LEU A 128 -16.63 3.98 -8.50
N VAL A 129 -17.39 4.23 -7.44
CA VAL A 129 -16.86 4.34 -6.07
C VAL A 129 -17.59 3.31 -5.20
N PRO A 130 -17.22 2.03 -5.23
CA PRO A 130 -17.84 1.01 -4.39
C PRO A 130 -17.54 1.27 -2.93
N THR A 131 -18.58 1.38 -2.11
CA THR A 131 -18.46 1.73 -0.68
C THR A 131 -17.98 0.60 0.20
N ALA A 132 -18.08 -0.66 -0.27
CA ALA A 132 -17.76 -1.86 0.52
C ALA A 132 -16.41 -2.50 0.16
N ALA A 133 -15.73 -2.05 -0.89
CA ALA A 133 -14.47 -2.65 -1.35
C ALA A 133 -13.30 -2.35 -0.42
N ARG A 134 -12.32 -3.26 -0.38
CA ARG A 134 -11.04 -3.06 0.30
C ARG A 134 -10.14 -2.10 -0.46
N PHE A 135 -10.10 -2.28 -1.77
CA PHE A 135 -9.30 -1.44 -2.68
C PHE A 135 -10.12 -1.08 -3.90
N THR A 136 -9.96 0.17 -4.35
CA THR A 136 -10.56 0.68 -5.58
C THR A 136 -9.62 1.68 -6.22
N TRP A 137 -9.44 1.54 -7.54
CA TRP A 137 -8.66 2.50 -8.33
C TRP A 137 -9.16 2.52 -9.77
N ALA A 138 -8.98 3.64 -10.45
CA ALA A 138 -9.22 3.76 -11.88
C ALA A 138 -7.94 3.49 -12.66
N ALA A 139 -8.06 2.73 -13.74
CA ALA A 139 -7.01 2.38 -14.69
C ALA A 139 -7.52 2.58 -16.12
N PRO A 140 -6.66 2.47 -17.17
CA PRO A 140 -7.07 2.65 -18.56
C PRO A 140 -8.18 1.70 -19.03
N ASP A 141 -8.30 0.54 -18.43
CA ASP A 141 -9.28 -0.51 -18.74
C ASP A 141 -10.56 -0.44 -17.89
N GLY A 142 -10.64 0.50 -16.93
CA GLY A 142 -11.81 0.69 -16.09
C GLY A 142 -11.51 0.91 -14.62
N THR A 143 -12.54 0.75 -13.80
CA THR A 143 -12.43 0.81 -12.34
C THR A 143 -12.22 -0.58 -11.77
N HIS A 144 -11.07 -0.79 -11.16
CA HIS A 144 -10.73 -2.02 -10.46
C HIS A 144 -11.29 -2.01 -9.05
N VAL A 145 -11.86 -3.14 -8.66
CA VAL A 145 -12.47 -3.34 -7.33
C VAL A 145 -11.96 -4.65 -6.78
N VAL A 146 -11.32 -4.60 -5.61
CA VAL A 146 -10.80 -5.77 -4.91
C VAL A 146 -11.42 -5.86 -3.52
N HIS A 147 -11.91 -7.04 -3.18
CA HIS A 147 -12.38 -7.34 -1.84
C HIS A 147 -11.89 -8.70 -1.38
N PHE A 148 -11.64 -8.83 -0.09
CA PHE A 148 -11.37 -10.09 0.58
C PHE A 148 -12.00 -10.07 1.98
N GLY A 149 -12.41 -11.24 2.46
CA GLY A 149 -13.13 -11.39 3.72
C GLY A 149 -13.94 -12.67 3.76
N HIS A 150 -15.12 -12.61 4.36
CA HIS A 150 -16.07 -13.69 4.31
C HIS A 150 -16.68 -13.80 2.90
N GLU A 151 -16.99 -15.02 2.44
CA GLU A 151 -17.50 -15.27 1.08
C GLU A 151 -18.69 -14.38 0.70
N ARG A 152 -19.65 -14.22 1.61
CA ARG A 152 -20.82 -13.36 1.40
C ARG A 152 -20.43 -11.88 1.20
N GLU A 153 -19.45 -11.39 1.96
CA GLU A 153 -18.96 -10.01 1.84
C GLU A 153 -18.27 -9.79 0.51
N VAL A 154 -17.42 -10.74 0.10
CA VAL A 154 -16.73 -10.72 -1.20
C VAL A 154 -17.74 -10.69 -2.33
N ARG A 155 -18.73 -11.61 -2.31
CA ARG A 155 -19.78 -11.65 -3.32
C ARG A 155 -20.55 -10.33 -3.38
N THR A 156 -20.99 -9.80 -2.25
CA THR A 156 -21.74 -8.52 -2.22
C THR A 156 -20.92 -7.34 -2.73
N ALA A 157 -19.62 -7.27 -2.38
CA ALA A 157 -18.75 -6.18 -2.80
C ALA A 157 -18.38 -6.21 -4.29
N LEU A 158 -18.41 -7.41 -4.91
CA LEU A 158 -18.01 -7.62 -6.30
C LEU A 158 -19.18 -7.90 -7.24
N ASP A 159 -20.41 -7.99 -6.73
CA ASP A 159 -21.63 -8.13 -7.53
C ASP A 159 -22.02 -6.77 -8.13
N LEU A 160 -21.24 -6.35 -9.09
CA LEU A 160 -21.40 -5.07 -9.82
C LEU A 160 -21.86 -5.38 -11.25
N PRO A 161 -23.05 -4.95 -11.66
CA PRO A 161 -23.56 -5.18 -13.00
C PRO A 161 -22.60 -4.66 -14.07
N GLY A 162 -22.18 -5.53 -15.00
CA GLY A 162 -21.21 -5.19 -16.05
C GLY A 162 -19.75 -5.35 -15.67
N ALA A 163 -19.43 -5.69 -14.42
CA ALA A 163 -18.06 -5.97 -14.02
C ALA A 163 -17.57 -7.31 -14.56
N VAL A 164 -16.27 -7.38 -14.89
CA VAL A 164 -15.61 -8.57 -15.41
C VAL A 164 -14.55 -9.05 -14.41
N PRO A 165 -14.49 -10.36 -14.11
CA PRO A 165 -13.46 -10.91 -13.22
C PRO A 165 -12.05 -10.71 -13.78
N VAL A 166 -11.12 -10.29 -12.91
CA VAL A 166 -9.69 -10.17 -13.20
C VAL A 166 -8.98 -11.40 -12.65
N THR A 167 -8.48 -12.26 -13.53
CA THR A 167 -7.81 -13.51 -13.17
C THR A 167 -6.30 -13.37 -13.04
N THR A 168 -5.70 -12.44 -13.78
CA THR A 168 -4.27 -12.15 -13.74
C THR A 168 -4.04 -10.81 -13.07
N PRO A 169 -3.15 -10.73 -12.06
CA PRO A 169 -2.83 -9.47 -11.43
C PRO A 169 -2.35 -8.44 -12.45
N PRO A 170 -2.89 -7.21 -12.46
CA PRO A 170 -2.45 -6.16 -13.37
C PRO A 170 -0.97 -5.82 -13.18
N ASP A 171 -0.28 -5.58 -14.29
CA ASP A 171 1.08 -5.06 -14.31
C ASP A 171 1.07 -3.61 -14.79
N TYR A 172 1.33 -2.70 -13.87
CA TYR A 172 1.40 -1.26 -14.15
C TYR A 172 2.83 -0.72 -14.20
N ALA A 173 3.84 -1.56 -13.96
CA ALA A 173 5.24 -1.13 -14.04
C ALA A 173 5.60 -0.48 -15.40
N PRO A 174 5.11 -0.98 -16.55
CA PRO A 174 5.38 -0.36 -17.83
C PRO A 174 4.79 1.05 -18.02
N LEU A 175 3.77 1.43 -17.23
CA LEU A 175 3.17 2.78 -17.31
C LEU A 175 4.04 3.84 -16.63
N PHE A 176 5.03 3.44 -15.84
CA PHE A 176 5.84 4.33 -14.99
C PHE A 176 7.34 4.05 -15.12
N PRO A 177 7.94 4.16 -16.33
CA PRO A 177 9.37 3.90 -16.53
C PRO A 177 10.29 4.86 -15.76
N GLN A 178 9.79 6.04 -15.37
CA GLN A 178 10.51 7.00 -14.54
C GLN A 178 10.04 6.98 -13.07
N GLY A 179 9.20 6.00 -12.71
CA GLY A 179 8.62 5.84 -11.37
C GLY A 179 7.26 6.53 -11.20
N MET A 180 6.51 6.08 -10.19
CA MET A 180 5.19 6.63 -9.91
C MET A 180 5.29 8.00 -9.24
N GLY A 181 5.07 9.04 -10.01
CA GLY A 181 4.84 10.40 -9.54
C GLY A 181 3.37 10.69 -9.27
N VAL A 182 3.10 11.89 -8.77
CA VAL A 182 1.74 12.41 -8.50
C VAL A 182 1.45 13.55 -9.46
N GLY A 183 0.28 13.52 -10.12
CA GLY A 183 -0.12 14.58 -11.03
C GLY A 183 -1.55 14.39 -11.56
N GLU A 184 -2.04 15.41 -12.23
CA GLU A 184 -3.34 15.37 -12.91
C GLU A 184 -3.23 14.57 -14.21
N GLY A 185 -4.31 13.83 -14.55
CA GLY A 185 -4.40 13.13 -15.84
C GLY A 185 -3.52 11.91 -15.99
N GLY A 186 -2.96 11.38 -14.90
CA GLY A 186 -2.20 10.13 -14.92
C GLY A 186 -3.03 8.90 -15.28
N PRO A 187 -2.39 7.82 -15.77
CA PRO A 187 -3.08 6.61 -16.22
C PRO A 187 -3.72 5.82 -15.08
N LEU A 188 -3.27 6.01 -13.85
CA LEU A 188 -3.87 5.42 -12.64
C LEU A 188 -4.37 6.51 -11.71
N ARG A 189 -5.50 6.23 -11.06
CA ARG A 189 -6.07 7.14 -10.06
C ARG A 189 -6.60 6.35 -8.87
N ASP A 190 -6.09 6.62 -7.67
CA ASP A 190 -6.70 6.17 -6.43
C ASP A 190 -7.56 7.29 -5.80
N LEU A 191 -8.11 7.04 -4.62
CA LEU A 191 -8.97 8.03 -3.94
C LEU A 191 -8.28 9.36 -3.60
N ARG A 192 -6.95 9.40 -3.62
CA ARG A 192 -6.15 10.56 -3.18
C ARG A 192 -5.42 11.23 -4.32
N PHE A 193 -4.87 10.43 -5.26
CA PHE A 193 -3.93 10.92 -6.26
C PHE A 193 -4.25 10.42 -7.66
N GLY A 194 -3.95 11.27 -8.66
CA GLY A 194 -3.64 10.82 -10.00
C GLY A 194 -2.17 10.43 -10.08
N TRP A 195 -1.88 9.21 -10.52
CA TRP A 195 -0.52 8.69 -10.67
C TRP A 195 -0.07 8.86 -12.11
N GLN A 196 1.05 9.55 -12.30
CA GLN A 196 1.66 9.75 -13.61
C GLN A 196 3.12 9.33 -13.59
N ASP A 197 3.72 9.10 -14.75
CA ASP A 197 5.12 8.78 -14.87
C ASP A 197 6.00 9.97 -14.49
N GLY A 198 7.02 9.71 -13.68
CA GLY A 198 7.99 10.69 -13.20
C GLY A 198 7.82 11.10 -11.72
N ALA A 199 8.83 11.77 -11.20
CA ALA A 199 9.04 12.04 -9.77
C ALA A 199 8.38 13.34 -9.27
N ALA A 200 7.13 13.61 -9.64
CA ALA A 200 6.37 14.67 -9.00
C ALA A 200 5.94 14.26 -7.59
N HIS A 201 6.13 15.14 -6.62
CA HIS A 201 5.69 14.95 -5.24
C HIS A 201 4.77 16.10 -4.82
N PRO A 202 3.76 15.87 -3.99
CA PRO A 202 2.96 16.95 -3.43
C PRO A 202 3.86 17.84 -2.56
N THR A 203 3.53 19.14 -2.45
CA THR A 203 4.24 20.05 -1.57
C THR A 203 4.11 19.58 -0.11
N PRO A 204 5.21 19.25 0.57
CA PRO A 204 5.11 18.70 1.91
C PRO A 204 4.66 19.77 2.91
N PRO A 205 3.76 19.46 3.84
CA PRO A 205 3.38 20.37 4.93
C PRO A 205 4.59 20.82 5.74
N THR A 206 4.52 22.02 6.30
CA THR A 206 5.62 22.58 7.12
C THR A 206 6.01 21.66 8.28
N LEU A 207 5.04 20.99 8.90
CA LEU A 207 5.28 20.03 9.98
C LEU A 207 6.28 18.93 9.56
N PHE A 208 6.14 18.36 8.36
CA PHE A 208 7.05 17.33 7.88
C PHE A 208 8.46 17.84 7.64
N ARG A 209 8.60 19.09 7.16
CA ARG A 209 9.93 19.72 6.99
C ARG A 209 10.60 19.96 8.33
N THR A 210 9.85 20.45 9.33
CA THR A 210 10.36 20.63 10.69
C THR A 210 10.78 19.31 11.32
N LEU A 211 9.96 18.26 11.16
CA LEU A 211 10.28 16.93 11.65
C LEU A 211 11.53 16.37 10.97
N ALA A 212 11.63 16.44 9.64
CA ALA A 212 12.81 16.00 8.90
C ALA A 212 14.10 16.67 9.35
N ALA A 213 14.04 17.97 9.68
CA ALA A 213 15.20 18.73 10.17
C ALA A 213 15.61 18.34 11.60
N SER A 214 14.74 17.67 12.36
CA SER A 214 15.01 17.21 13.74
C SER A 214 15.48 15.76 13.83
N LEU A 215 15.36 14.98 12.79
CA LEU A 215 15.74 13.55 12.71
C LEU A 215 17.18 13.36 12.20
#